data_1f896293b341083443aaf43caa0585c4
#
_entry.id   1f896293b341083443aaf43caa0585c4
#
_cell.length_a   1.000
_cell.length_b   1.000
_cell.length_c   1.000
_cell.angle_alpha   90.00
_cell.angle_beta   90.00
_cell.angle_gamma   90.00
#
_symmetry.space_group_name_H-M   'P 1'
#
loop_
_entity.id
_entity.type
_entity.pdbx_description
1 polymer ?
#
loop_
_entity_poly.entity_id
_entity_poly.type
_entity_poly.pdbx_seq_one_letter_code
_entity_poly.pdbx_strand_id
1 'polypeptide(L)'
;MPVKKEIVAMVLAGGRVDELSVLTAMRPKSAVPIWGMYRIIDFVLSNMMNSGIDVVGVLSQYRPYSLNSHLASGAPWDYLGRTRELRILSPYRGARDTDWYRGTADAVFQNLNFLEHYWPELTLIASGDHVYAMDYRPLIKQHLARNAALTIAFTPVPWEMASLFGTAPLDRDGRVLVYEEKAAKPRGNLASMTVYLFNTKVLQKRIRQNAAEGRTFQIYSEVIPRMVSEGEAVYGYIFDGYWQYARTIASYYATNMDMLSSAPPDLEAWCVRTNLATGVAADPPPVIVQGGAAIAGVLVSAGAVLKGEVSNSIISPGVVIERGATVRDSIVMHGSTVAAGAILDHAIVDKAVVIGPGARIGFGDAAPWAAARDIVTDGLSVIGKGARIPAGIVIGRDCIIAPETPESHFPAREIQAGTTVGP
;
A
#
# COMPACT_ATOMS: atom_id res chain seq x y z
N MET A 1 3.14 -13.05 34.01
CA MET A 1 3.28 -14.15 33.05
C MET A 1 2.80 -13.65 31.70
N PRO A 2 3.49 -13.93 30.59
CA PRO A 2 2.97 -13.56 29.26
C PRO A 2 1.63 -14.28 29.02
N VAL A 3 0.66 -13.57 28.49
CA VAL A 3 -0.64 -14.16 28.13
C VAL A 3 -0.43 -14.95 26.84
N LYS A 4 -0.56 -16.28 26.93
CA LYS A 4 -0.48 -17.14 25.72
C LYS A 4 -1.53 -16.69 24.71
N LYS A 5 -1.12 -16.45 23.47
CA LYS A 5 -2.00 -16.13 22.34
C LYS A 5 -2.03 -17.27 21.35
N GLU A 6 -3.20 -17.60 20.82
CA GLU A 6 -3.30 -18.64 19.81
C GLU A 6 -2.63 -18.23 18.50
N ILE A 7 -2.86 -16.96 18.10
CA ILE A 7 -2.34 -16.39 16.85
C ILE A 7 -1.69 -15.04 17.14
N VAL A 8 -0.53 -14.81 16.54
CA VAL A 8 0.15 -13.52 16.48
C VAL A 8 0.40 -13.19 15.01
N ALA A 9 0.19 -11.91 14.63
CA ALA A 9 0.46 -11.47 13.28
C ALA A 9 1.74 -10.63 13.18
N MET A 10 2.41 -10.74 12.03
CA MET A 10 3.52 -9.87 11.62
C MET A 10 3.22 -9.26 10.27
N VAL A 11 3.16 -7.93 10.19
CA VAL A 11 2.85 -7.18 8.97
C VAL A 11 4.14 -6.65 8.36
N LEU A 12 4.44 -7.05 7.12
CA LEU A 12 5.57 -6.56 6.36
C LEU A 12 5.25 -5.18 5.76
N ALA A 13 5.80 -4.11 6.31
CA ALA A 13 5.46 -2.73 5.95
C ALA A 13 6.67 -1.81 5.73
N GLY A 14 7.86 -2.39 5.59
CA GLY A 14 9.13 -1.64 5.54
C GLY A 14 9.73 -1.41 4.15
N GLY A 15 9.05 -1.80 3.06
CA GLY A 15 9.60 -1.76 1.72
C GLY A 15 9.51 -0.40 1.02
N ARG A 16 10.55 -0.07 0.21
CA ARG A 16 10.48 0.94 -0.85
C ARG A 16 9.97 0.30 -2.13
N VAL A 17 9.15 1.02 -2.88
CA VAL A 17 8.64 0.59 -4.19
C VAL A 17 8.95 1.70 -5.19
N ASP A 18 9.95 1.47 -6.03
CA ASP A 18 10.46 2.48 -6.96
C ASP A 18 9.47 2.77 -8.09
N GLU A 19 8.65 1.81 -8.48
CA GLU A 19 7.63 1.95 -9.52
C GLU A 19 6.48 2.92 -9.15
N LEU A 20 6.36 3.29 -7.86
CA LEU A 20 5.46 4.36 -7.39
C LEU A 20 6.15 5.74 -7.33
N SER A 21 7.40 5.83 -7.76
CA SER A 21 8.13 7.08 -7.94
C SER A 21 8.06 8.00 -6.72
N VAL A 22 7.68 9.25 -6.94
CA VAL A 22 7.60 10.31 -5.92
C VAL A 22 6.64 10.00 -4.78
N LEU A 23 5.65 9.11 -5.00
CA LEU A 23 4.68 8.72 -3.97
C LEU A 23 5.33 7.94 -2.83
N THR A 24 6.44 7.23 -3.11
CA THR A 24 7.21 6.47 -2.10
C THR A 24 8.55 7.09 -1.78
N ALA A 25 8.91 8.23 -2.36
CA ALA A 25 10.16 8.91 -2.09
C ALA A 25 10.32 9.31 -0.61
N MET A 26 9.22 9.66 0.09
CA MET A 26 9.24 10.16 1.47
C MET A 26 8.51 9.25 2.48
N ARG A 27 8.04 8.06 2.08
CA ARG A 27 7.31 7.11 2.93
C ARG A 27 7.31 5.72 2.31
N PRO A 28 7.09 4.64 3.08
CA PRO A 28 6.89 3.30 2.52
C PRO A 28 5.54 3.24 1.78
N LYS A 29 5.40 2.28 0.86
CA LYS A 29 4.15 2.07 0.10
C LYS A 29 2.94 1.89 1.03
N SER A 30 3.09 1.16 2.12
CA SER A 30 2.05 0.93 3.12
C SER A 30 1.47 2.22 3.72
N ALA A 31 2.22 3.34 3.69
CA ALA A 31 1.76 4.64 4.18
C ALA A 31 1.24 5.58 3.07
N VAL A 32 1.17 5.12 1.81
CA VAL A 32 0.61 5.92 0.70
C VAL A 32 -0.90 6.05 0.89
N PRO A 33 -1.48 7.27 0.74
CA PRO A 33 -2.93 7.46 0.80
C PRO A 33 -3.65 6.71 -0.31
N ILE A 34 -4.85 6.27 -0.03
CA ILE A 34 -5.73 5.63 -1.01
C ILE A 34 -7.20 5.94 -0.67
N TRP A 35 -8.06 6.00 -1.67
CA TRP A 35 -9.49 6.24 -1.51
C TRP A 35 -9.81 7.41 -0.60
N GLY A 36 -9.16 8.54 -0.85
CA GLY A 36 -9.33 9.79 -0.12
C GLY A 36 -8.64 9.78 1.24
N MET A 37 -9.21 9.12 2.25
CA MET A 37 -8.77 9.26 3.65
C MET A 37 -7.91 8.10 4.17
N TYR A 38 -7.95 6.92 3.53
CA TYR A 38 -7.26 5.72 3.98
C TYR A 38 -5.77 5.74 3.60
N ARG A 39 -5.03 4.78 4.17
CA ARG A 39 -3.70 4.36 3.70
C ARG A 39 -3.70 2.87 3.40
N ILE A 40 -2.80 2.42 2.57
CA ILE A 40 -2.77 1.02 2.13
C ILE A 40 -2.68 0.05 3.34
N ILE A 41 -1.95 0.39 4.40
CA ILE A 41 -1.84 -0.45 5.60
C ILE A 41 -3.17 -0.64 6.36
N ASP A 42 -4.12 0.27 6.19
CA ASP A 42 -5.38 0.25 6.94
C ASP A 42 -6.20 -1.01 6.65
N PHE A 43 -6.08 -1.54 5.43
CA PHE A 43 -6.81 -2.74 5.01
C PHE A 43 -6.34 -3.99 5.75
N VAL A 44 -5.02 -4.24 5.78
CA VAL A 44 -4.49 -5.41 6.49
C VAL A 44 -4.75 -5.33 7.99
N LEU A 45 -4.65 -4.14 8.60
CA LEU A 45 -4.94 -3.97 10.03
C LEU A 45 -6.42 -4.14 10.34
N SER A 46 -7.32 -3.63 9.47
CA SER A 46 -8.76 -3.84 9.60
C SER A 46 -9.13 -5.32 9.42
N ASN A 47 -8.53 -6.01 8.47
CA ASN A 47 -8.72 -7.45 8.28
C ASN A 47 -8.30 -8.24 9.54
N MET A 48 -7.17 -7.90 10.16
CA MET A 48 -6.70 -8.53 11.39
C MET A 48 -7.65 -8.28 12.56
N MET A 49 -8.06 -7.02 12.74
CA MET A 49 -9.03 -6.63 13.78
C MET A 49 -10.35 -7.39 13.59
N ASN A 50 -10.90 -7.40 12.38
CA ASN A 50 -12.19 -8.04 12.05
C ASN A 50 -12.11 -9.59 12.17
N SER A 51 -10.93 -10.16 12.02
CA SER A 51 -10.69 -11.60 12.17
C SER A 51 -10.36 -12.02 13.62
N GLY A 52 -10.33 -11.07 14.57
CA GLY A 52 -10.05 -11.33 15.98
C GLY A 52 -8.58 -11.64 16.30
N ILE A 53 -7.64 -11.15 15.50
CA ILE A 53 -6.21 -11.27 15.77
C ILE A 53 -5.79 -10.14 16.70
N ASP A 54 -5.49 -10.46 17.95
CA ASP A 54 -5.30 -9.49 19.03
C ASP A 54 -3.90 -8.86 19.08
N VAL A 55 -2.88 -9.51 18.55
CA VAL A 55 -1.48 -9.08 18.66
C VAL A 55 -0.88 -8.96 17.28
N VAL A 56 -0.43 -7.75 16.94
CA VAL A 56 0.14 -7.42 15.63
C VAL A 56 1.47 -6.71 15.78
N GLY A 57 2.52 -7.27 15.18
CA GLY A 57 3.82 -6.62 15.01
C GLY A 57 3.94 -6.05 13.59
N VAL A 58 4.20 -4.75 13.45
CA VAL A 58 4.41 -4.12 12.14
C VAL A 58 5.90 -3.93 11.90
N LEU A 59 6.45 -4.66 10.94
CA LEU A 59 7.86 -4.62 10.54
C LEU A 59 8.11 -3.41 9.65
N SER A 60 8.69 -2.35 10.21
CA SER A 60 8.90 -1.06 9.55
C SER A 60 10.39 -0.72 9.46
N GLN A 61 10.84 -0.22 8.31
CA GLN A 61 12.25 0.13 8.08
C GLN A 61 12.42 1.42 7.26
N TYR A 62 11.98 1.42 6.00
CA TYR A 62 12.20 2.52 5.08
C TYR A 62 11.36 3.74 5.45
N ARG A 63 12.02 4.90 5.67
CA ARG A 63 11.38 6.20 5.97
C ARG A 63 10.15 6.08 6.89
N PRO A 64 10.30 5.55 8.11
CA PRO A 64 9.19 5.04 8.92
C PRO A 64 8.29 6.13 9.51
N TYR A 65 8.72 7.39 9.54
CA TYR A 65 8.02 8.47 10.24
C TYR A 65 6.53 8.58 9.88
N SER A 66 6.21 8.60 8.57
CA SER A 66 4.82 8.73 8.11
C SER A 66 3.97 7.52 8.47
N LEU A 67 4.55 6.31 8.42
CA LEU A 67 3.88 5.07 8.82
C LEU A 67 3.67 5.03 10.32
N ASN A 68 4.72 5.26 11.11
CA ASN A 68 4.67 5.19 12.57
C ASN A 68 3.70 6.22 13.14
N SER A 69 3.69 7.46 12.61
CA SER A 69 2.73 8.47 13.01
C SER A 69 1.28 8.05 12.71
N HIS A 70 1.05 7.36 11.60
CA HIS A 70 -0.29 6.87 11.25
C HIS A 70 -0.74 5.72 12.15
N LEU A 71 0.15 4.77 12.41
CA LEU A 71 -0.14 3.64 13.30
C LEU A 71 -0.39 4.11 14.74
N ALA A 72 0.39 5.08 15.20
CA ALA A 72 0.34 5.63 16.55
C ALA A 72 0.25 4.52 17.61
N SER A 73 -0.80 4.52 18.43
CA SER A 73 -1.07 3.49 19.44
C SER A 73 -1.89 2.30 18.95
N GLY A 74 -2.33 2.31 17.68
CA GLY A 74 -3.23 1.29 17.13
C GLY A 74 -4.71 1.48 17.53
N ALA A 75 -5.06 2.59 18.18
CA ALA A 75 -6.41 2.88 18.67
C ALA A 75 -7.51 2.74 17.61
N PRO A 76 -7.36 3.25 16.38
CA PRO A 76 -8.40 3.13 15.35
C PRO A 76 -8.80 1.69 15.04
N TRP A 77 -7.87 0.74 15.19
CA TRP A 77 -8.09 -0.70 14.95
C TRP A 77 -8.31 -1.47 16.25
N ASP A 78 -8.68 -0.77 17.34
CA ASP A 78 -8.97 -1.37 18.66
C ASP A 78 -7.78 -2.16 19.28
N TYR A 79 -6.54 -1.75 18.96
CA TYR A 79 -5.33 -2.33 19.54
C TYR A 79 -4.91 -1.60 20.84
N LEU A 80 -5.89 -1.25 21.67
CA LEU A 80 -5.65 -0.69 23.01
C LEU A 80 -6.18 -1.63 24.08
N GLY A 81 -5.47 -1.74 25.18
CA GLY A 81 -5.93 -2.49 26.33
C GLY A 81 -4.97 -3.58 26.81
N ARG A 82 -5.47 -4.49 27.64
CA ARG A 82 -4.64 -5.52 28.27
C ARG A 82 -4.38 -6.74 27.40
N THR A 83 -5.22 -6.98 26.42
CA THR A 83 -5.21 -8.22 25.62
C THR A 83 -4.94 -7.98 24.15
N ARG A 84 -5.03 -6.75 23.68
CA ARG A 84 -4.80 -6.35 22.31
C ARG A 84 -3.61 -5.41 22.21
N GLU A 85 -2.79 -5.61 21.21
CA GLU A 85 -1.55 -4.84 21.06
C GLU A 85 -1.14 -4.70 19.59
N LEU A 86 -0.76 -3.48 19.19
CA LEU A 86 -0.05 -3.19 17.97
C LEU A 86 1.34 -2.66 18.32
N ARG A 87 2.37 -3.34 17.86
CA ARG A 87 3.77 -2.91 18.03
C ARG A 87 4.45 -2.63 16.71
N ILE A 88 5.18 -1.54 16.67
CA ILE A 88 6.09 -1.24 15.58
C ILE A 88 7.42 -1.92 15.88
N LEU A 89 7.84 -2.80 14.98
CA LEU A 89 9.08 -3.55 15.05
C LEU A 89 10.06 -2.95 14.03
N SER A 90 11.03 -2.23 14.54
CA SER A 90 12.08 -1.61 13.71
C SER A 90 13.37 -2.43 13.81
N PRO A 91 14.25 -2.40 12.79
CA PRO A 91 15.57 -2.98 12.90
C PRO A 91 16.33 -2.33 14.06
N TYR A 92 17.13 -3.12 14.77
CA TYR A 92 17.91 -2.66 15.91
C TYR A 92 19.32 -3.23 15.87
N ARG A 93 20.26 -2.51 16.45
CA ARG A 93 21.63 -2.99 16.61
C ARG A 93 21.66 -3.99 17.76
N GLY A 94 21.86 -5.25 17.44
CA GLY A 94 22.00 -6.35 18.41
C GLY A 94 23.45 -6.62 18.82
N ALA A 95 23.68 -7.77 19.47
CA ALA A 95 25.03 -8.24 19.82
C ALA A 95 25.87 -8.67 18.60
N ARG A 96 25.23 -8.84 17.44
CA ARG A 96 25.87 -9.04 16.14
C ARG A 96 25.47 -7.87 15.26
N ASP A 97 26.39 -7.38 14.42
CA ASP A 97 26.16 -6.26 13.50
C ASP A 97 25.09 -6.63 12.43
N THR A 98 23.84 -6.35 12.75
CA THR A 98 22.72 -6.44 11.82
C THR A 98 22.02 -5.10 11.81
N ASP A 99 22.35 -4.25 10.82
CA ASP A 99 21.84 -2.88 10.78
C ASP A 99 20.42 -2.83 10.22
N TRP A 100 20.19 -3.30 9.01
CA TRP A 100 18.91 -3.22 8.31
C TRP A 100 18.38 -4.61 8.01
N TYR A 101 17.05 -4.75 7.88
CA TYR A 101 16.45 -6.00 7.39
C TYR A 101 16.94 -6.26 5.96
N ARG A 102 17.63 -7.35 5.76
CA ARG A 102 18.16 -7.78 4.46
C ARG A 102 17.08 -8.33 3.53
N GLY A 103 15.93 -8.72 4.08
CA GLY A 103 14.79 -9.26 3.38
C GLY A 103 13.65 -9.59 4.34
N THR A 104 12.53 -10.10 3.80
CA THR A 104 11.33 -10.40 4.59
C THR A 104 11.55 -11.50 5.62
N ALA A 105 12.37 -12.51 5.31
CA ALA A 105 12.74 -13.57 6.26
C ALA A 105 13.65 -13.03 7.36
N ASP A 106 14.60 -12.16 7.03
CA ASP A 106 15.49 -11.53 8.01
C ASP A 106 14.73 -10.59 8.94
N ALA A 107 13.73 -9.86 8.43
CA ALA A 107 12.87 -9.04 9.26
C ALA A 107 12.12 -9.86 10.32
N VAL A 108 11.60 -11.02 9.95
CA VAL A 108 10.99 -11.94 10.92
C VAL A 108 12.04 -12.53 11.86
N PHE A 109 13.23 -12.90 11.36
CA PHE A 109 14.32 -13.45 12.17
C PHE A 109 14.75 -12.52 13.28
N GLN A 110 15.02 -11.25 12.94
CA GLN A 110 15.44 -10.25 13.92
C GLN A 110 14.39 -9.98 15.00
N ASN A 111 13.12 -10.32 14.74
CA ASN A 111 11.98 -10.10 15.66
C ASN A 111 11.38 -11.41 16.19
N LEU A 112 12.12 -12.52 16.19
CA LEU A 112 11.64 -13.79 16.77
C LEU A 112 11.30 -13.67 18.25
N ASN A 113 12.00 -12.78 18.99
CA ASN A 113 11.71 -12.49 20.39
C ASN A 113 10.27 -11.95 20.60
N PHE A 114 9.71 -11.25 19.63
CA PHE A 114 8.31 -10.83 19.67
C PHE A 114 7.37 -12.04 19.66
N LEU A 115 7.61 -13.03 18.80
CA LEU A 115 6.83 -14.28 18.80
C LEU A 115 7.08 -15.10 20.07
N GLU A 116 8.32 -15.16 20.54
CA GLU A 116 8.70 -15.89 21.76
C GLU A 116 8.05 -15.30 23.02
N HIS A 117 7.76 -13.99 23.02
CA HIS A 117 7.06 -13.35 24.13
C HIS A 117 5.62 -13.86 24.31
N TYR A 118 4.90 -14.12 23.21
CA TYR A 118 3.49 -14.54 23.24
C TYR A 118 3.28 -16.06 23.12
N TRP A 119 4.30 -16.81 22.71
CA TRP A 119 4.24 -18.27 22.49
C TRP A 119 3.04 -18.71 21.64
N PRO A 120 2.78 -18.11 20.48
CA PRO A 120 1.62 -18.44 19.68
C PRO A 120 1.74 -19.85 19.06
N GLU A 121 0.60 -20.49 18.82
CA GLU A 121 0.55 -21.73 18.04
C GLU A 121 0.73 -21.46 16.55
N LEU A 122 0.10 -20.36 16.09
CA LEU A 122 0.11 -19.92 14.70
C LEU A 122 0.69 -18.52 14.58
N THR A 123 1.41 -18.28 13.49
CA THR A 123 1.89 -16.95 13.10
C THR A 123 1.37 -16.59 11.72
N LEU A 124 0.60 -15.51 11.66
CA LEU A 124 0.15 -14.92 10.39
C LEU A 124 1.16 -13.85 9.93
N ILE A 125 1.75 -14.05 8.76
CA ILE A 125 2.57 -13.04 8.09
C ILE A 125 1.76 -12.47 6.94
N ALA A 126 1.58 -11.15 6.88
CA ALA A 126 0.85 -10.49 5.81
C ALA A 126 1.58 -9.26 5.31
N SER A 127 1.46 -8.95 4.01
CA SER A 127 1.96 -7.71 3.45
C SER A 127 1.05 -6.54 3.83
N GLY A 128 1.65 -5.43 4.24
CA GLY A 128 0.97 -4.17 4.52
C GLY A 128 0.85 -3.25 3.31
N ASP A 129 1.05 -3.78 2.10
CA ASP A 129 1.12 -2.99 0.87
C ASP A 129 0.09 -3.39 -0.22
N HIS A 130 -0.92 -4.19 0.17
CA HIS A 130 -2.04 -4.59 -0.69
C HIS A 130 -3.37 -3.99 -0.21
N VAL A 131 -4.29 -3.77 -1.14
CA VAL A 131 -5.65 -3.29 -0.88
C VAL A 131 -6.61 -4.46 -1.05
N TYR A 132 -7.18 -4.95 0.05
CA TYR A 132 -8.10 -6.10 0.04
C TYR A 132 -8.90 -6.19 1.32
N ALA A 133 -10.05 -6.84 1.26
CA ALA A 133 -10.86 -7.18 2.44
C ALA A 133 -10.94 -8.70 2.58
N MET A 134 -10.34 -9.25 3.64
CA MET A 134 -10.30 -10.69 3.87
C MET A 134 -10.56 -11.01 5.34
N ASP A 135 -11.52 -11.91 5.55
CA ASP A 135 -11.67 -12.60 6.82
C ASP A 135 -10.66 -13.76 6.88
N TYR A 136 -9.74 -13.71 7.83
CA TYR A 136 -8.73 -14.76 7.98
C TYR A 136 -9.24 -16.02 8.68
N ARG A 137 -10.42 -16.01 9.30
CA ARG A 137 -10.97 -17.17 10.03
C ARG A 137 -11.16 -18.42 9.14
N PRO A 138 -11.67 -18.32 7.89
CA PRO A 138 -11.75 -19.48 6.99
C PRO A 138 -10.37 -20.06 6.64
N LEU A 139 -9.36 -19.21 6.40
CA LEU A 139 -7.98 -19.64 6.16
C LEU A 139 -7.40 -20.36 7.37
N ILE A 140 -7.62 -19.83 8.58
CA ILE A 140 -7.18 -20.44 9.84
C ILE A 140 -7.87 -21.81 10.02
N LYS A 141 -9.17 -21.90 9.79
CA LYS A 141 -9.92 -23.15 9.86
C LYS A 141 -9.37 -24.21 8.90
N GLN A 142 -9.09 -23.82 7.64
CA GLN A 142 -8.48 -24.75 6.67
C GLN A 142 -7.09 -25.21 7.11
N HIS A 143 -6.25 -24.30 7.60
CA HIS A 143 -4.90 -24.60 8.09
C HIS A 143 -4.91 -25.67 9.17
N LEU A 144 -5.78 -25.49 10.18
CA LEU A 144 -5.93 -26.44 11.28
C LEU A 144 -6.47 -27.79 10.80
N ALA A 145 -7.50 -27.79 9.95
CA ALA A 145 -8.12 -29.00 9.42
C ALA A 145 -7.15 -29.85 8.58
N ARG A 146 -6.17 -29.21 7.92
CA ARG A 146 -5.14 -29.88 7.12
C ARG A 146 -3.88 -30.22 7.91
N ASN A 147 -3.80 -29.84 9.18
CA ASN A 147 -2.57 -29.90 9.99
C ASN A 147 -1.36 -29.34 9.21
N ALA A 148 -1.56 -28.18 8.60
CA ALA A 148 -0.61 -27.58 7.69
C ALA A 148 0.63 -27.03 8.41
N ALA A 149 1.79 -27.12 7.77
CA ALA A 149 2.99 -26.40 8.20
C ALA A 149 2.93 -24.93 7.77
N LEU A 150 2.34 -24.71 6.59
CA LEU A 150 2.11 -23.38 5.98
C LEU A 150 0.84 -23.42 5.14
N THR A 151 0.01 -22.38 5.25
CA THR A 151 -1.07 -22.09 4.30
C THR A 151 -0.84 -20.73 3.66
N ILE A 152 -0.85 -20.67 2.34
CA ILE A 152 -0.65 -19.46 1.54
C ILE A 152 -1.99 -19.03 0.95
N ALA A 153 -2.39 -17.77 1.13
CA ALA A 153 -3.52 -17.23 0.41
C ALA A 153 -3.14 -16.87 -1.02
N PHE A 154 -3.93 -17.35 -1.97
CA PHE A 154 -3.80 -17.08 -3.39
C PHE A 154 -5.09 -16.45 -3.94
N THR A 155 -4.95 -15.65 -4.97
CA THR A 155 -6.05 -15.16 -5.80
C THR A 155 -5.78 -15.46 -7.27
N PRO A 156 -6.79 -15.84 -8.08
CA PRO A 156 -6.60 -16.00 -9.51
C PRO A 156 -6.35 -14.64 -10.18
N VAL A 157 -5.36 -14.59 -11.05
CA VAL A 157 -5.05 -13.42 -11.88
C VAL A 157 -5.09 -13.78 -13.36
N PRO A 158 -5.28 -12.82 -14.28
CA PRO A 158 -5.09 -13.04 -15.70
C PRO A 158 -3.70 -13.65 -15.98
N TRP A 159 -3.62 -14.58 -16.93
CA TRP A 159 -2.37 -15.29 -17.22
C TRP A 159 -1.21 -14.36 -17.62
N GLU A 160 -1.52 -13.30 -18.35
CA GLU A 160 -0.55 -12.27 -18.77
C GLU A 160 0.06 -11.52 -17.57
N MET A 161 -0.62 -11.48 -16.44
CA MET A 161 -0.14 -10.86 -15.20
C MET A 161 0.59 -11.85 -14.28
N ALA A 162 0.45 -13.14 -14.48
CA ALA A 162 0.96 -14.16 -13.56
C ALA A 162 2.47 -14.06 -13.30
N SER A 163 3.25 -13.64 -14.32
CA SER A 163 4.70 -13.42 -14.20
C SER A 163 5.12 -12.29 -13.28
N LEU A 164 4.17 -11.44 -12.85
CA LEU A 164 4.44 -10.33 -11.92
C LEU A 164 4.46 -10.78 -10.45
N PHE A 165 3.99 -12.00 -10.17
CA PHE A 165 3.74 -12.50 -8.82
C PHE A 165 4.47 -13.80 -8.53
N GLY A 166 4.55 -14.13 -7.26
CA GLY A 166 4.78 -15.50 -6.84
C GLY A 166 3.53 -16.33 -7.14
N THR A 167 3.68 -17.44 -7.87
CA THR A 167 2.56 -18.27 -8.29
C THR A 167 2.77 -19.74 -7.93
N ALA A 168 1.67 -20.48 -7.84
CA ALA A 168 1.72 -21.91 -7.56
C ALA A 168 0.54 -22.65 -8.21
N PRO A 169 0.75 -23.79 -8.88
CA PRO A 169 -0.28 -24.79 -9.10
C PRO A 169 -0.58 -25.57 -7.83
N LEU A 170 -1.86 -25.90 -7.61
CA LEU A 170 -2.31 -26.74 -6.49
C LEU A 170 -2.76 -28.10 -7.01
N ASP A 171 -2.60 -29.14 -6.21
CA ASP A 171 -3.24 -30.42 -6.47
C ASP A 171 -4.73 -30.43 -6.08
N ARG A 172 -5.40 -31.58 -6.25
CA ARG A 172 -6.84 -31.75 -5.94
C ARG A 172 -7.17 -31.54 -4.47
N ASP A 173 -6.20 -31.73 -3.58
CA ASP A 173 -6.35 -31.56 -2.14
C ASP A 173 -5.97 -30.13 -1.69
N GLY A 174 -5.58 -29.26 -2.63
CA GLY A 174 -5.13 -27.90 -2.37
C GLY A 174 -3.68 -27.80 -1.90
N ARG A 175 -2.86 -28.85 -2.05
CA ARG A 175 -1.45 -28.83 -1.71
C ARG A 175 -0.66 -28.09 -2.79
N VAL A 176 0.28 -27.25 -2.38
CA VAL A 176 1.19 -26.54 -3.29
C VAL A 176 2.19 -27.53 -3.91
N LEU A 177 2.16 -27.66 -5.24
CA LEU A 177 3.04 -28.56 -5.98
C LEU A 177 4.42 -27.94 -6.23
N VAL A 178 4.43 -26.66 -6.56
CA VAL A 178 5.65 -25.85 -6.76
C VAL A 178 5.31 -24.39 -6.48
N TYR A 179 6.25 -23.63 -5.94
CA TYR A 179 6.11 -22.19 -5.76
C TYR A 179 7.18 -21.47 -6.58
N GLU A 180 6.78 -20.59 -7.47
CA GLU A 180 7.64 -19.89 -8.41
C GLU A 180 7.49 -18.38 -8.24
N GLU A 181 8.55 -17.69 -7.85
CA GLU A 181 8.53 -16.23 -7.70
C GLU A 181 8.87 -15.56 -9.03
N LYS A 182 7.93 -14.81 -9.57
CA LYS A 182 8.04 -14.00 -10.80
C LYS A 182 8.67 -14.78 -11.97
N ALA A 183 8.22 -15.99 -12.16
CA ALA A 183 8.69 -16.82 -13.25
C ALA A 183 8.30 -16.23 -14.62
N ALA A 184 9.23 -16.20 -15.57
CA ALA A 184 8.94 -15.71 -16.92
C ALA A 184 7.85 -16.54 -17.64
N LYS A 185 7.71 -17.82 -17.26
CA LYS A 185 6.66 -18.74 -17.74
C LYS A 185 6.08 -19.47 -16.54
N PRO A 186 5.13 -18.87 -15.80
CA PRO A 186 4.57 -19.47 -14.61
C PRO A 186 3.75 -20.71 -14.94
N ARG A 187 3.76 -21.71 -14.04
CA ARG A 187 3.01 -22.98 -14.19
C ARG A 187 1.56 -22.86 -13.68
N GLY A 188 1.20 -21.72 -13.10
CA GLY A 188 -0.13 -21.44 -12.58
C GLY A 188 -0.40 -19.94 -12.58
N ASN A 189 -1.67 -19.57 -12.50
CA ASN A 189 -2.11 -18.18 -12.40
C ASN A 189 -2.73 -17.83 -11.03
N LEU A 190 -2.50 -18.67 -10.02
CA LEU A 190 -2.83 -18.36 -8.64
C LEU A 190 -1.71 -17.51 -8.05
N ALA A 191 -1.92 -16.20 -7.97
CA ALA A 191 -0.97 -15.25 -7.42
C ALA A 191 -1.00 -15.25 -5.89
N SER A 192 0.17 -15.34 -5.28
CA SER A 192 0.32 -15.23 -3.82
C SER A 192 0.00 -13.81 -3.36
N MET A 193 -0.93 -13.71 -2.42
CA MET A 193 -1.33 -12.44 -1.80
C MET A 193 -0.35 -11.96 -0.73
N THR A 194 0.77 -12.66 -0.52
CA THR A 194 1.69 -12.43 0.61
C THR A 194 0.95 -12.46 1.95
N VAL A 195 0.04 -13.42 2.09
CA VAL A 195 -0.66 -13.77 3.32
C VAL A 195 -0.31 -15.22 3.62
N TYR A 196 0.47 -15.44 4.67
CA TYR A 196 1.08 -16.71 5.04
C TYR A 196 0.71 -17.08 6.47
N LEU A 197 0.00 -18.17 6.67
CA LEU A 197 -0.28 -18.71 8.00
C LEU A 197 0.63 -19.90 8.28
N PHE A 198 1.52 -19.74 9.22
CA PHE A 198 2.48 -20.75 9.61
C PHE A 198 2.13 -21.40 10.95
N ASN A 199 2.43 -22.70 11.10
CA ASN A 199 2.74 -23.23 12.41
C ASN A 199 3.99 -22.51 12.94
N THR A 200 3.89 -21.89 14.11
CA THR A 200 4.97 -21.03 14.65
C THR A 200 6.30 -21.78 14.84
N LYS A 201 6.27 -23.02 15.28
CA LYS A 201 7.50 -23.81 15.46
C LYS A 201 8.20 -24.09 14.13
N VAL A 202 7.41 -24.36 13.08
CA VAL A 202 7.93 -24.55 11.72
C VAL A 202 8.52 -23.24 11.20
N LEU A 203 7.81 -22.12 11.34
CA LEU A 203 8.32 -20.81 10.97
C LEU A 203 9.67 -20.53 11.63
N GLN A 204 9.75 -20.64 12.95
CA GLN A 204 10.98 -20.38 13.70
C GLN A 204 12.16 -21.24 13.22
N LYS A 205 11.92 -22.54 12.96
CA LYS A 205 12.93 -23.43 12.39
C LYS A 205 13.42 -22.94 11.03
N ARG A 206 12.47 -22.64 10.11
CA ARG A 206 12.80 -22.25 8.74
C ARG A 206 13.46 -20.88 8.64
N ILE A 207 13.02 -19.93 9.45
CA ILE A 207 13.61 -18.60 9.52
C ILE A 207 15.05 -18.65 10.08
N ARG A 208 15.30 -19.42 11.14
CA ARG A 208 16.68 -19.61 11.66
C ARG A 208 17.59 -20.29 10.64
N GLN A 209 17.07 -21.28 9.91
CA GLN A 209 17.80 -21.92 8.83
C GLN A 209 18.11 -20.94 7.69
N ASN A 210 17.13 -20.14 7.27
CA ASN A 210 17.35 -19.12 6.25
C ASN A 210 18.35 -18.04 6.71
N ALA A 211 18.34 -17.64 7.98
CA ALA A 211 19.30 -16.67 8.53
C ALA A 211 20.76 -17.19 8.47
N ALA A 212 20.96 -18.50 8.56
CA ALA A 212 22.28 -19.14 8.48
C ALA A 212 22.73 -19.43 7.05
N GLU A 213 21.83 -19.79 6.16
CA GLU A 213 22.13 -20.36 4.83
C GLU A 213 21.59 -19.53 3.66
N GLY A 214 20.69 -18.56 3.92
CA GLY A 214 20.01 -17.76 2.91
C GLY A 214 20.94 -16.80 2.14
N ARG A 215 20.55 -16.47 0.92
CA ARG A 215 21.25 -15.54 0.03
C ARG A 215 20.52 -14.21 -0.10
N THR A 216 19.20 -14.25 -0.30
CA THR A 216 18.34 -13.08 -0.46
C THR A 216 17.53 -12.75 0.78
N PHE A 217 17.46 -13.68 1.74
CA PHE A 217 16.73 -13.56 3.00
C PHE A 217 15.24 -13.23 2.82
N GLN A 218 14.63 -13.80 1.78
CA GLN A 218 13.22 -13.59 1.46
C GLN A 218 12.38 -14.83 1.76
N ILE A 219 11.19 -14.63 2.33
CA ILE A 219 10.25 -15.72 2.61
C ILE A 219 9.78 -16.36 1.30
N TYR A 220 9.38 -15.55 0.33
CA TYR A 220 8.76 -15.99 -0.91
C TYR A 220 9.74 -16.68 -1.87
N SER A 221 11.00 -16.28 -1.94
CA SER A 221 11.96 -16.85 -2.88
C SER A 221 12.88 -17.92 -2.30
N GLU A 222 12.96 -18.06 -0.98
CA GLU A 222 13.84 -19.04 -0.33
C GLU A 222 13.11 -19.95 0.64
N VAL A 223 12.36 -19.40 1.59
CA VAL A 223 11.73 -20.22 2.64
C VAL A 223 10.62 -21.08 2.05
N ILE A 224 9.67 -20.48 1.33
CA ILE A 224 8.51 -21.21 0.77
C ILE A 224 8.94 -22.24 -0.27
N PRO A 225 9.77 -21.93 -1.30
CA PRO A 225 10.22 -22.94 -2.26
C PRO A 225 10.93 -24.13 -1.61
N ARG A 226 11.74 -23.85 -0.58
CA ARG A 226 12.44 -24.91 0.17
C ARG A 226 11.47 -25.80 0.93
N MET A 227 10.48 -25.24 1.62
CA MET A 227 9.45 -26.02 2.32
C MET A 227 8.69 -26.94 1.35
N VAL A 228 8.34 -26.45 0.18
CA VAL A 228 7.66 -27.23 -0.86
C VAL A 228 8.56 -28.34 -1.38
N SER A 229 9.82 -28.05 -1.72
CA SER A 229 10.77 -29.04 -2.26
C SER A 229 11.16 -30.12 -1.26
N GLU A 230 11.18 -29.80 0.04
CA GLU A 230 11.43 -30.76 1.12
C GLU A 230 10.16 -31.55 1.52
N GLY A 231 9.02 -31.33 0.83
CA GLY A 231 7.79 -32.10 1.01
C GLY A 231 6.99 -31.75 2.26
N GLU A 232 7.20 -30.57 2.86
CA GLU A 232 6.38 -30.12 3.98
C GLU A 232 4.91 -29.94 3.61
N ALA A 233 4.02 -29.89 4.58
CA ALA A 233 2.59 -29.73 4.41
C ALA A 233 2.24 -28.26 4.07
N VAL A 234 2.50 -27.85 2.82
CA VAL A 234 2.21 -26.50 2.31
C VAL A 234 0.92 -26.53 1.48
N TYR A 235 -0.07 -25.75 1.87
CA TYR A 235 -1.38 -25.69 1.22
C TYR A 235 -1.71 -24.30 0.71
N GLY A 236 -2.53 -24.22 -0.34
CA GLY A 236 -3.14 -22.99 -0.83
C GLY A 236 -4.53 -22.77 -0.26
N TYR A 237 -4.85 -21.53 0.06
CA TYR A 237 -6.21 -21.05 0.31
C TYR A 237 -6.57 -20.10 -0.82
N ILE A 238 -7.65 -20.39 -1.55
CA ILE A 238 -8.08 -19.53 -2.66
C ILE A 238 -9.00 -18.45 -2.11
N PHE A 239 -8.59 -17.20 -2.28
CA PHE A 239 -9.37 -16.02 -1.95
C PHE A 239 -10.10 -15.54 -3.22
N ASP A 240 -11.42 -15.45 -3.12
CA ASP A 240 -12.30 -14.96 -4.17
C ASP A 240 -12.97 -13.65 -3.70
N GLY A 241 -12.20 -12.58 -3.69
CA GLY A 241 -12.65 -11.28 -3.26
C GLY A 241 -11.82 -10.16 -3.89
N TYR A 242 -12.16 -8.92 -3.56
CA TYR A 242 -11.40 -7.78 -4.06
C TYR A 242 -9.98 -7.78 -3.51
N TRP A 243 -9.01 -7.76 -4.42
CA TRP A 243 -7.59 -7.66 -4.11
C TRP A 243 -6.87 -6.86 -5.20
N GLN A 244 -6.11 -5.84 -4.79
CA GLN A 244 -5.32 -4.98 -5.68
C GLN A 244 -3.90 -4.80 -5.13
N TYR A 245 -2.93 -4.92 -6.01
CA TYR A 245 -1.52 -4.79 -5.63
C TYR A 245 -1.00 -3.36 -5.76
N ALA A 246 -1.64 -2.46 -6.50
CA ALA A 246 -1.32 -1.03 -6.63
C ALA A 246 0.20 -0.72 -6.61
N ARG A 247 0.98 -1.40 -7.45
CA ARG A 247 2.44 -1.32 -7.41
C ARG A 247 3.03 -0.26 -8.35
N THR A 248 2.36 0.02 -9.47
CA THR A 248 2.77 1.05 -10.44
C THR A 248 1.89 2.27 -10.30
N ILE A 249 2.30 3.41 -10.87
CA ILE A 249 1.47 4.63 -10.92
C ILE A 249 0.11 4.33 -11.55
N ALA A 250 0.08 3.63 -12.68
CA ALA A 250 -1.17 3.27 -13.37
C ALA A 250 -2.06 2.37 -12.51
N SER A 251 -1.53 1.29 -11.92
CA SER A 251 -2.32 0.40 -11.06
C SER A 251 -2.79 1.09 -9.77
N TYR A 252 -1.98 1.99 -9.20
CA TYR A 252 -2.39 2.81 -8.07
C TYR A 252 -3.53 3.76 -8.43
N TYR A 253 -3.45 4.42 -9.59
CA TYR A 253 -4.51 5.29 -10.10
C TYR A 253 -5.80 4.47 -10.33
N ALA A 254 -5.73 3.38 -11.08
CA ALA A 254 -6.85 2.50 -11.34
C ALA A 254 -7.53 2.02 -10.04
N THR A 255 -6.74 1.55 -9.06
CA THR A 255 -7.27 1.13 -7.75
C THR A 255 -8.02 2.26 -7.04
N ASN A 256 -7.55 3.51 -7.13
CA ASN A 256 -8.30 4.63 -6.57
C ASN A 256 -9.62 4.86 -7.31
N MET A 257 -9.60 4.79 -8.65
CA MET A 257 -10.77 5.04 -9.49
C MET A 257 -11.83 3.94 -9.37
N ASP A 258 -11.49 2.74 -8.87
CA ASP A 258 -12.45 1.68 -8.56
C ASP A 258 -13.59 2.18 -7.63
N MET A 259 -13.31 3.15 -6.75
CA MET A 259 -14.33 3.77 -5.88
C MET A 259 -15.37 4.62 -6.62
N LEU A 260 -15.10 4.99 -7.87
CA LEU A 260 -16.01 5.76 -8.73
C LEU A 260 -16.69 4.87 -9.78
N SER A 261 -16.42 3.55 -9.74
CA SER A 261 -17.03 2.58 -10.65
C SER A 261 -18.51 2.36 -10.34
N SER A 262 -19.21 1.65 -11.22
CA SER A 262 -20.60 1.26 -11.00
C SER A 262 -20.82 0.24 -9.89
N ALA A 263 -19.75 -0.44 -9.45
CA ALA A 263 -19.75 -1.42 -8.35
C ALA A 263 -18.51 -1.20 -7.46
N PRO A 264 -18.48 -0.10 -6.68
CA PRO A 264 -17.32 0.22 -5.86
C PRO A 264 -17.14 -0.78 -4.72
N PRO A 265 -15.91 -0.94 -4.20
CA PRO A 265 -15.67 -1.68 -2.97
C PRO A 265 -16.51 -1.16 -1.81
N ASP A 266 -17.16 -2.07 -1.08
CA ASP A 266 -18.01 -1.73 0.07
C ASP A 266 -17.18 -1.61 1.34
N LEU A 267 -16.72 -0.39 1.63
CA LEU A 267 -15.88 -0.09 2.79
C LEU A 267 -16.61 -0.25 4.13
N GLU A 268 -17.94 -0.08 4.14
CA GLU A 268 -18.76 -0.24 5.34
C GLU A 268 -18.89 -1.73 5.68
N ALA A 269 -19.25 -2.57 4.72
CA ALA A 269 -19.31 -4.02 4.92
C ALA A 269 -17.92 -4.60 5.30
N TRP A 270 -16.83 -4.02 4.80
CA TRP A 270 -15.48 -4.42 5.17
C TRP A 270 -15.06 -3.90 6.56
N CYS A 271 -15.81 -2.99 7.18
CA CYS A 271 -15.43 -2.33 8.43
C CYS A 271 -14.00 -1.77 8.39
N VAL A 272 -13.62 -1.10 7.31
CA VAL A 272 -12.27 -0.53 7.17
C VAL A 272 -12.11 0.63 8.13
N ARG A 273 -11.06 0.59 8.94
CA ARG A 273 -10.69 1.64 9.90
C ARG A 273 -9.45 2.37 9.44
N THR A 274 -9.33 3.64 9.83
CA THR A 274 -8.14 4.46 9.56
C THR A 274 -7.89 5.41 10.73
N ASN A 275 -6.66 5.91 10.84
CA ASN A 275 -6.32 6.95 11.80
C ASN A 275 -6.51 8.33 11.18
N LEU A 276 -7.60 9.01 11.55
CA LEU A 276 -7.91 10.37 11.10
C LEU A 276 -7.06 11.44 11.81
N ALA A 277 -6.46 11.11 12.96
CA ALA A 277 -5.74 12.07 13.80
C ALA A 277 -4.35 12.48 13.23
N THR A 278 -3.92 11.95 12.07
CA THR A 278 -2.61 12.22 11.53
C THR A 278 -2.63 13.15 10.33
N GLY A 279 -2.07 14.36 10.50
CA GLY A 279 -1.65 15.22 9.40
C GLY A 279 -2.58 16.37 9.01
N VAL A 280 -3.82 16.37 9.46
CA VAL A 280 -4.81 17.47 9.44
C VAL A 280 -5.57 17.35 10.74
N ALA A 281 -6.36 18.30 11.17
CA ALA A 281 -7.10 18.25 12.46
C ALA A 281 -7.66 16.85 12.75
N ALA A 282 -7.58 16.42 14.01
CA ALA A 282 -8.02 15.10 14.47
C ALA A 282 -9.49 14.80 14.10
N ASP A 283 -10.30 15.85 14.06
CA ASP A 283 -11.70 15.81 13.66
C ASP A 283 -11.89 16.78 12.48
N PRO A 284 -11.71 16.35 11.24
CA PRO A 284 -11.89 17.23 10.09
C PRO A 284 -13.35 17.70 10.02
N PRO A 285 -13.59 19.01 9.72
CA PRO A 285 -14.94 19.54 9.58
C PRO A 285 -15.67 18.89 8.40
N PRO A 286 -17.00 19.04 8.29
CA PRO A 286 -17.75 18.58 7.13
C PRO A 286 -17.19 19.15 5.83
N VAL A 287 -17.50 18.48 4.72
CA VAL A 287 -17.21 19.01 3.37
C VAL A 287 -18.01 20.29 3.14
N ILE A 288 -17.35 21.30 2.59
CA ILE A 288 -17.99 22.55 2.19
C ILE A 288 -18.02 22.63 0.67
N VAL A 289 -19.23 22.70 0.09
CA VAL A 289 -19.45 22.96 -1.34
C VAL A 289 -20.05 24.35 -1.47
N GLN A 290 -19.34 25.28 -2.09
CA GLN A 290 -19.78 26.66 -2.24
C GLN A 290 -20.52 26.88 -3.56
N GLY A 291 -21.38 27.93 -3.61
CA GLY A 291 -22.16 28.26 -4.80
C GLY A 291 -21.29 28.45 -6.05
N GLY A 292 -21.69 27.81 -7.14
CA GLY A 292 -20.96 27.82 -8.41
C GLY A 292 -20.01 26.61 -8.60
N ALA A 293 -19.84 25.76 -7.59
CA ALA A 293 -19.14 24.48 -7.75
C ALA A 293 -20.01 23.49 -8.54
N ALA A 294 -19.39 22.78 -9.49
CA ALA A 294 -20.02 21.66 -10.20
C ALA A 294 -19.29 20.36 -9.84
N ILE A 295 -20.03 19.34 -9.40
CA ILE A 295 -19.44 18.08 -8.91
C ILE A 295 -20.15 16.90 -9.58
N ALA A 296 -19.38 16.00 -10.21
CA ALA A 296 -19.91 14.82 -10.87
C ALA A 296 -18.96 13.63 -10.75
N GLY A 297 -19.43 12.49 -10.19
CA GLY A 297 -18.61 11.28 -10.05
C GLY A 297 -17.36 11.50 -9.17
N VAL A 298 -17.52 11.99 -7.96
CA VAL A 298 -16.38 12.39 -7.10
C VAL A 298 -16.48 11.74 -5.73
N LEU A 299 -15.39 11.13 -5.27
CA LEU A 299 -15.22 10.79 -3.86
C LEU A 299 -14.60 11.98 -3.12
N VAL A 300 -15.34 12.54 -2.16
CA VAL A 300 -14.89 13.70 -1.38
C VAL A 300 -14.77 13.34 0.10
N SER A 301 -13.61 13.60 0.68
CA SER A 301 -13.37 13.35 2.12
C SER A 301 -13.65 14.58 2.98
N ALA A 302 -13.91 14.38 4.26
CA ALA A 302 -14.17 15.43 5.23
C ALA A 302 -13.09 16.52 5.25
N GLY A 303 -13.47 17.76 5.57
CA GLY A 303 -12.58 18.92 5.58
C GLY A 303 -12.25 19.51 4.22
N ALA A 304 -12.70 18.91 3.12
CA ALA A 304 -12.51 19.48 1.80
C ALA A 304 -13.40 20.70 1.55
N VAL A 305 -12.88 21.68 0.82
CA VAL A 305 -13.60 22.91 0.41
C VAL A 305 -13.61 23.01 -1.10
N LEU A 306 -14.78 22.86 -1.70
CA LEU A 306 -14.95 22.88 -3.16
C LEU A 306 -15.68 24.14 -3.61
N LYS A 307 -14.98 24.99 -4.38
CA LYS A 307 -15.51 26.24 -4.97
C LYS A 307 -15.43 26.24 -6.49
N GLY A 308 -14.78 25.24 -7.08
CA GLY A 308 -14.57 25.05 -8.52
C GLY A 308 -15.30 23.82 -9.06
N GLU A 309 -14.93 23.40 -10.26
CA GLU A 309 -15.48 22.23 -10.94
C GLU A 309 -14.65 20.99 -10.64
N VAL A 310 -15.29 19.89 -10.23
CA VAL A 310 -14.62 18.62 -9.96
C VAL A 310 -15.40 17.47 -10.59
N SER A 311 -14.75 16.67 -11.41
CA SER A 311 -15.35 15.52 -12.06
C SER A 311 -14.43 14.30 -12.05
N ASN A 312 -15.01 13.10 -11.92
CA ASN A 312 -14.32 11.82 -11.96
C ASN A 312 -13.00 11.82 -11.16
N SER A 313 -13.03 12.25 -9.89
CA SER A 313 -11.83 12.54 -9.12
C SER A 313 -11.96 12.11 -7.65
N ILE A 314 -10.82 11.86 -7.02
CA ILE A 314 -10.70 11.53 -5.59
C ILE A 314 -10.13 12.73 -4.85
N ILE A 315 -10.89 13.28 -3.91
CA ILE A 315 -10.51 14.46 -3.12
C ILE A 315 -10.34 14.07 -1.66
N SER A 316 -9.10 14.15 -1.18
CA SER A 316 -8.70 13.79 0.18
C SER A 316 -9.04 14.87 1.22
N PRO A 317 -8.91 14.55 2.54
CA PRO A 317 -9.18 15.50 3.61
C PRO A 317 -8.40 16.83 3.50
N GLY A 318 -9.09 17.94 3.77
CA GLY A 318 -8.48 19.26 3.84
C GLY A 318 -8.03 19.84 2.49
N VAL A 319 -8.41 19.24 1.37
CA VAL A 319 -8.15 19.80 0.03
C VAL A 319 -9.01 21.03 -0.22
N VAL A 320 -8.41 22.05 -0.81
CA VAL A 320 -9.12 23.27 -1.22
C VAL A 320 -9.06 23.40 -2.74
N ILE A 321 -10.23 23.40 -3.38
CA ILE A 321 -10.38 23.71 -4.81
C ILE A 321 -11.01 25.11 -4.92
N GLU A 322 -10.22 26.08 -5.37
CA GLU A 322 -10.62 27.48 -5.42
C GLU A 322 -11.54 27.80 -6.61
N ARG A 323 -12.16 28.97 -6.58
CA ARG A 323 -13.14 29.42 -7.59
C ARG A 323 -12.53 29.43 -8.99
N GLY A 324 -13.24 28.89 -9.97
CA GLY A 324 -12.81 28.79 -11.36
C GLY A 324 -11.72 27.76 -11.62
N ALA A 325 -11.28 27.01 -10.57
CA ALA A 325 -10.42 25.85 -10.78
C ALA A 325 -11.23 24.68 -11.33
N THR A 326 -10.59 23.85 -12.15
CA THR A 326 -11.17 22.62 -12.71
C THR A 326 -10.27 21.43 -12.37
N VAL A 327 -10.85 20.36 -11.80
CA VAL A 327 -10.16 19.10 -11.49
C VAL A 327 -10.93 17.96 -12.14
N ARG A 328 -10.30 17.22 -13.01
CA ARG A 328 -10.91 16.06 -13.68
C ARG A 328 -9.95 14.88 -13.76
N ASP A 329 -10.49 13.67 -13.70
CA ASP A 329 -9.74 12.43 -13.82
C ASP A 329 -8.48 12.42 -12.92
N SER A 330 -8.60 12.91 -11.69
CA SER A 330 -7.43 13.22 -10.85
C SER A 330 -7.60 12.75 -9.42
N ILE A 331 -6.45 12.53 -8.75
CA ILE A 331 -6.37 12.24 -7.33
C ILE A 331 -5.67 13.42 -6.64
N VAL A 332 -6.36 14.10 -5.71
CA VAL A 332 -5.77 15.22 -4.95
C VAL A 332 -5.72 14.84 -3.48
N MET A 333 -4.49 14.70 -2.95
CA MET A 333 -4.26 14.20 -1.59
C MET A 333 -4.28 15.31 -0.55
N HIS A 334 -4.34 14.89 0.72
CA HIS A 334 -4.54 15.69 1.93
C HIS A 334 -3.86 17.05 1.93
N GLY A 335 -4.64 18.10 2.27
CA GLY A 335 -4.15 19.43 2.53
C GLY A 335 -3.57 20.16 1.30
N SER A 336 -3.82 19.64 0.10
CA SER A 336 -3.37 20.31 -1.14
C SER A 336 -4.35 21.39 -1.56
N THR A 337 -3.85 22.42 -2.22
CA THR A 337 -4.63 23.55 -2.72
C THR A 337 -4.51 23.65 -4.23
N VAL A 338 -5.65 23.72 -4.91
CA VAL A 338 -5.76 24.04 -6.33
C VAL A 338 -6.29 25.47 -6.43
N ALA A 339 -5.41 26.42 -6.75
CA ALA A 339 -5.73 27.84 -6.72
C ALA A 339 -6.65 28.27 -7.87
N ALA A 340 -7.16 29.51 -7.79
CA ALA A 340 -8.14 30.03 -8.72
C ALA A 340 -7.73 29.92 -10.20
N GLY A 341 -8.63 29.41 -11.03
CA GLY A 341 -8.42 29.26 -12.47
C GLY A 341 -7.42 28.17 -12.87
N ALA A 342 -6.86 27.41 -11.92
CA ALA A 342 -5.97 26.28 -12.24
C ALA A 342 -6.75 25.09 -12.79
N ILE A 343 -6.12 24.31 -13.68
CA ILE A 343 -6.72 23.13 -14.29
C ILE A 343 -5.83 21.90 -14.06
N LEU A 344 -6.40 20.89 -13.44
CA LEU A 344 -5.81 19.55 -13.31
C LEU A 344 -6.57 18.56 -14.19
N ASP A 345 -5.84 17.87 -15.03
CA ASP A 345 -6.37 16.82 -15.89
C ASP A 345 -5.46 15.60 -15.85
N HIS A 346 -6.03 14.43 -15.48
CA HIS A 346 -5.29 13.16 -15.45
C HIS A 346 -4.00 13.26 -14.62
N ALA A 347 -4.13 13.66 -13.35
CA ALA A 347 -3.01 13.93 -12.48
C ALA A 347 -3.16 13.29 -11.09
N ILE A 348 -2.02 12.92 -10.49
CA ILE A 348 -1.93 12.52 -9.08
C ILE A 348 -1.16 13.61 -8.35
N VAL A 349 -1.83 14.29 -7.43
CA VAL A 349 -1.26 15.35 -6.60
C VAL A 349 -1.11 14.85 -5.17
N ASP A 350 0.13 14.72 -4.71
CA ASP A 350 0.43 14.25 -3.37
C ASP A 350 0.10 15.29 -2.28
N LYS A 351 0.37 15.00 -1.02
CA LYS A 351 -0.01 15.80 0.16
C LYS A 351 0.64 17.18 0.16
N ALA A 352 -0.11 18.18 0.66
CA ALA A 352 0.38 19.53 0.94
C ALA A 352 0.99 20.24 -0.28
N VAL A 353 0.55 19.90 -1.48
CA VAL A 353 0.94 20.57 -2.73
C VAL A 353 0.13 21.84 -2.89
N VAL A 354 0.78 22.88 -3.38
CA VAL A 354 0.13 24.13 -3.78
C VAL A 354 0.23 24.29 -5.29
N ILE A 355 -0.91 24.24 -5.97
CA ILE A 355 -0.99 24.52 -7.41
C ILE A 355 -1.33 25.99 -7.56
N GLY A 356 -0.43 26.76 -8.20
CA GLY A 356 -0.57 28.22 -8.36
C GLY A 356 -1.73 28.64 -9.27
N PRO A 357 -2.23 29.89 -9.15
CA PRO A 357 -3.35 30.38 -9.93
C PRO A 357 -3.11 30.24 -11.44
N GLY A 358 -4.13 29.78 -12.18
CA GLY A 358 -4.06 29.64 -13.63
C GLY A 358 -3.07 28.57 -14.14
N ALA A 359 -2.44 27.79 -13.29
CA ALA A 359 -1.58 26.67 -13.70
C ALA A 359 -2.40 25.58 -14.41
N ARG A 360 -1.81 24.93 -15.41
CA ARG A 360 -2.45 23.89 -16.20
C ARG A 360 -1.58 22.63 -16.18
N ILE A 361 -2.11 21.51 -15.69
CA ILE A 361 -1.38 20.26 -15.51
C ILE A 361 -2.09 19.12 -16.25
N GLY A 362 -1.30 18.30 -16.95
CA GLY A 362 -1.79 17.14 -17.71
C GLY A 362 -2.27 17.49 -19.12
N PHE A 363 -1.66 18.48 -19.76
CA PHE A 363 -2.06 18.96 -21.08
C PHE A 363 -1.24 18.39 -22.23
N GLY A 364 -1.83 18.44 -23.42
CA GLY A 364 -1.22 17.94 -24.64
C GLY A 364 -1.28 16.42 -24.77
N ASP A 365 -0.58 15.91 -25.74
CA ASP A 365 -0.46 14.46 -25.99
C ASP A 365 0.44 13.82 -24.93
N ALA A 366 0.16 12.56 -24.62
CA ALA A 366 1.06 11.75 -23.81
C ALA A 366 2.43 11.67 -24.48
N ALA A 367 3.49 11.70 -23.70
CA ALA A 367 4.82 11.59 -24.26
C ALA A 367 4.98 10.23 -24.96
N PRO A 368 5.64 10.19 -26.14
CA PRO A 368 5.91 8.92 -26.80
C PRO A 368 6.59 7.96 -25.82
N TRP A 369 6.14 6.72 -25.82
CA TRP A 369 6.75 5.69 -24.97
C TRP A 369 8.23 5.56 -25.35
N ALA A 370 9.09 6.13 -24.54
CA ALA A 370 10.53 5.95 -24.70
C ALA A 370 10.95 4.79 -23.79
N ALA A 371 11.52 3.74 -24.38
CA ALA A 371 12.05 2.56 -23.67
C ALA A 371 13.13 2.89 -22.61
N ALA A 372 13.50 4.15 -22.47
CA ALA A 372 14.51 4.67 -21.56
C ALA A 372 13.93 5.27 -20.25
N ARG A 373 12.62 5.18 -19.99
CA ARG A 373 12.03 5.69 -18.75
C ARG A 373 11.96 4.60 -17.71
N ASP A 374 12.57 4.83 -16.57
CA ASP A 374 12.50 3.92 -15.42
C ASP A 374 11.08 3.80 -14.82
N ILE A 375 10.17 4.74 -15.13
CA ILE A 375 8.82 4.82 -14.58
C ILE A 375 7.82 5.13 -15.68
N VAL A 376 6.84 4.22 -15.83
CA VAL A 376 5.70 4.38 -16.73
C VAL A 376 4.54 5.01 -15.98
N THR A 377 4.02 6.12 -16.50
CA THR A 377 2.94 6.90 -15.88
C THR A 377 1.61 6.84 -16.62
N ASP A 378 1.57 6.24 -17.83
CA ASP A 378 0.37 6.08 -18.67
C ASP A 378 -0.42 7.39 -18.89
N GLY A 379 0.30 8.46 -19.22
CA GLY A 379 -0.29 9.78 -19.43
C GLY A 379 -0.57 10.58 -18.14
N LEU A 380 -0.40 9.98 -16.97
CA LEU A 380 -0.58 10.64 -15.68
C LEU A 380 0.59 11.55 -15.33
N SER A 381 0.29 12.78 -14.91
CA SER A 381 1.29 13.65 -14.30
C SER A 381 1.28 13.46 -12.78
N VAL A 382 2.44 13.26 -12.16
CA VAL A 382 2.55 12.95 -10.73
C VAL A 382 3.31 14.07 -10.02
N ILE A 383 2.63 14.74 -9.07
CA ILE A 383 3.18 15.87 -8.31
C ILE A 383 3.52 15.39 -6.90
N GLY A 384 4.80 15.44 -6.55
CA GLY A 384 5.32 15.00 -5.27
C GLY A 384 4.91 15.87 -4.09
N LYS A 385 4.92 15.29 -2.91
CA LYS A 385 4.51 15.90 -1.64
C LYS A 385 5.19 17.26 -1.41
N GLY A 386 4.39 18.27 -1.05
CA GLY A 386 4.89 19.60 -0.65
C GLY A 386 5.42 20.46 -1.80
N ALA A 387 5.33 20.01 -3.06
CA ALA A 387 5.74 20.80 -4.21
C ALA A 387 4.89 22.07 -4.36
N ARG A 388 5.50 23.15 -4.86
CA ARG A 388 4.85 24.42 -5.14
C ARG A 388 4.91 24.70 -6.64
N ILE A 389 3.75 24.63 -7.28
CA ILE A 389 3.62 24.79 -8.72
C ILE A 389 3.39 26.28 -9.03
N PRO A 390 4.22 26.91 -9.88
CA PRO A 390 4.10 28.33 -10.18
C PRO A 390 2.76 28.72 -10.81
N ALA A 391 2.37 29.99 -10.63
CA ALA A 391 1.20 30.55 -11.29
C ALA A 391 1.37 30.56 -12.81
N GLY A 392 0.31 30.20 -13.54
CA GLY A 392 0.23 30.26 -15.01
C GLY A 392 1.17 29.28 -15.75
N ILE A 393 1.84 28.37 -15.06
CA ILE A 393 2.67 27.34 -15.70
C ILE A 393 1.82 26.31 -16.44
N VAL A 394 2.34 25.78 -17.54
CA VAL A 394 1.75 24.65 -18.26
C VAL A 394 2.65 23.43 -18.08
N ILE A 395 2.11 22.33 -17.56
CA ILE A 395 2.82 21.07 -17.37
C ILE A 395 2.14 20.01 -18.24
N GLY A 396 2.93 19.39 -19.10
CA GLY A 396 2.49 18.35 -20.02
C GLY A 396 2.10 17.05 -19.29
N ARG A 397 1.61 16.07 -20.05
CA ARG A 397 1.33 14.71 -19.57
C ARG A 397 2.63 13.96 -19.23
N ASP A 398 2.52 12.89 -18.46
CA ASP A 398 3.66 12.04 -18.06
C ASP A 398 4.79 12.79 -17.32
N CYS A 399 4.51 13.95 -16.74
CA CYS A 399 5.49 14.70 -15.97
C CYS A 399 5.57 14.21 -14.53
N ILE A 400 6.78 14.19 -13.98
CA ILE A 400 7.05 13.84 -12.59
C ILE A 400 7.68 15.05 -11.90
N ILE A 401 7.00 15.60 -10.89
CA ILE A 401 7.53 16.69 -10.07
C ILE A 401 7.99 16.10 -8.73
N ALA A 402 9.26 16.27 -8.39
CA ALA A 402 9.84 15.74 -7.15
C ALA A 402 9.18 16.35 -5.90
N PRO A 403 9.21 15.63 -4.76
CA PRO A 403 8.73 16.19 -3.50
C PRO A 403 9.46 17.48 -3.13
N GLU A 404 8.73 18.40 -2.49
CA GLU A 404 9.27 19.66 -1.95
C GLU A 404 9.90 20.61 -3.00
N THR A 405 9.67 20.36 -4.30
CA THR A 405 10.15 21.24 -5.39
C THR A 405 9.56 22.63 -5.23
N PRO A 406 10.41 23.68 -5.03
CA PRO A 406 9.95 25.06 -4.93
C PRO A 406 9.67 25.66 -6.32
N GLU A 407 8.91 26.74 -6.37
CA GLU A 407 8.58 27.43 -7.64
C GLU A 407 9.81 27.85 -8.45
N SER A 408 10.91 28.18 -7.77
CA SER A 408 12.16 28.61 -8.41
C SER A 408 12.90 27.51 -9.21
N HIS A 409 12.52 26.25 -9.02
CA HIS A 409 13.16 25.13 -9.72
C HIS A 409 12.50 24.79 -11.08
N PHE A 410 11.41 25.46 -11.42
CA PHE A 410 10.79 25.26 -12.72
C PHE A 410 11.57 26.03 -13.81
N PRO A 411 12.15 25.33 -14.80
CA PRO A 411 13.08 25.94 -15.75
C PRO A 411 12.40 26.83 -16.79
N ALA A 412 11.10 26.66 -16.99
CA ALA A 412 10.32 27.39 -17.98
C ALA A 412 8.84 27.49 -17.57
N ARG A 413 8.08 28.32 -18.27
CA ARG A 413 6.62 28.40 -18.09
C ARG A 413 5.86 27.24 -18.73
N GLU A 414 6.52 26.46 -19.57
CA GLU A 414 5.98 25.27 -20.20
C GLU A 414 6.93 24.10 -19.99
N ILE A 415 6.45 23.05 -19.35
CA ILE A 415 7.16 21.81 -19.09
C ILE A 415 6.64 20.75 -20.07
N GLN A 416 7.51 20.30 -20.93
CA GLN A 416 7.17 19.32 -21.96
C GLN A 416 6.77 17.97 -21.35
N ALA A 417 5.87 17.27 -22.07
CA ALA A 417 5.42 15.94 -21.67
C ALA A 417 6.60 15.00 -21.39
N GLY A 418 6.48 14.22 -20.30
CA GLY A 418 7.50 13.25 -19.88
C GLY A 418 8.71 13.82 -19.17
N THR A 419 8.69 15.09 -18.79
CA THR A 419 9.79 15.74 -18.07
C THR A 419 9.72 15.42 -16.57
N THR A 420 10.90 15.21 -15.96
CA THR A 420 11.05 15.19 -14.49
C THR A 420 11.61 16.53 -14.03
N VAL A 421 10.95 17.17 -13.05
CA VAL A 421 11.40 18.42 -12.41
C VAL A 421 11.65 18.14 -10.93
N GLY A 422 12.77 18.60 -10.46
CA GLY A 422 13.14 18.52 -9.05
C GLY A 422 14.62 18.76 -8.80
N PRO A 423 15.05 18.77 -7.53
CA PRO A 423 16.45 18.92 -7.15
C PRO A 423 17.31 17.77 -7.60
#